data_b3784ec3871ff9c721d0557f6bf02e59
#
_entry.id   b3784ec3871ff9c721d0557f6bf02e59
#
_cell.length_a   1.000
_cell.length_b   1.000
_cell.length_c   1.000
_cell.angle_alpha   90.00
_cell.angle_beta   90.00
_cell.angle_gamma   90.00
#
_symmetry.space_group_name_H-M   'P 1'
#
loop_
_entity.id
_entity.type
_entity.pdbx_description
1 polymer ?
#
loop_
_entity_poly.entity_id
_entity_poly.type
_entity_poly.pdbx_seq_one_letter_code
_entity_poly.pdbx_strand_id
1 'polypeptide(L)'
;MTKEWPKQDDHRTPIVRISDPAMEWHEIDLNDLLGCARRELALRQRCYPKWVAKGTMSETKAEKEIAQMRAVVDFLIHCVFKAITRRAKEQA
;
A
#
# COMPACT_ATOMS: atom_id res chain seq x y z
N MET A 1 -24.26 -0.08 13.31
CA MET A 1 -24.09 -0.66 11.97
C MET A 1 -22.66 -1.09 11.76
N THR A 2 -22.47 -2.36 11.65
CA THR A 2 -21.13 -2.90 11.36
C THR A 2 -20.87 -2.82 9.85
N LYS A 3 -19.75 -2.20 9.49
CA LYS A 3 -19.28 -2.25 8.11
C LYS A 3 -18.74 -3.65 7.85
N GLU A 4 -19.40 -4.36 6.98
CA GLU A 4 -18.89 -5.65 6.55
C GLU A 4 -17.91 -5.43 5.40
N TRP A 5 -16.68 -5.92 5.59
CA TRP A 5 -15.70 -5.94 4.52
C TRP A 5 -15.96 -7.15 3.63
N PRO A 6 -15.78 -7.03 2.30
CA PRO A 6 -15.96 -8.18 1.43
C PRO A 6 -15.10 -9.35 1.86
N LYS A 7 -15.70 -10.52 1.94
CA LYS A 7 -14.93 -11.73 2.21
C LYS A 7 -14.10 -12.08 0.99
N GLN A 8 -12.85 -12.44 1.24
CA GLN A 8 -11.93 -12.78 0.18
C GLN A 8 -11.91 -14.27 -0.05
N ASP A 9 -11.79 -14.68 -1.31
CA ASP A 9 -11.62 -16.06 -1.67
C ASP A 9 -10.23 -16.56 -1.26
N ASP A 10 -10.13 -17.88 -1.01
CA ASP A 10 -8.90 -18.53 -0.56
C ASP A 10 -7.74 -18.45 -1.56
N HIS A 11 -8.02 -18.02 -2.81
CA HIS A 11 -7.03 -17.90 -3.86
C HIS A 11 -6.33 -16.55 -3.91
N ARG A 12 -6.70 -15.64 -3.03
CA ARG A 12 -6.19 -14.29 -3.04
C ARG A 12 -4.97 -14.14 -2.13
N THR A 13 -4.30 -13.00 -2.28
CA THR A 13 -3.16 -12.66 -1.43
C THR A 13 -3.57 -12.55 0.04
N PRO A 14 -2.60 -12.68 0.95
CA PRO A 14 -2.88 -12.62 2.36
C PRO A 14 -3.60 -11.34 2.78
N ILE A 15 -4.35 -11.47 3.85
CA ILE A 15 -5.11 -10.38 4.44
C ILE A 15 -4.26 -9.74 5.52
N VAL A 16 -4.22 -8.42 5.53
CA VAL A 16 -3.60 -7.64 6.59
C VAL A 16 -4.69 -7.22 7.57
N ARG A 17 -4.48 -7.51 8.84
CA ARG A 17 -5.39 -7.06 9.90
C ARG A 17 -4.92 -5.75 10.47
N ILE A 18 -5.82 -4.79 10.53
CA ILE A 18 -5.57 -3.51 11.17
C ILE A 18 -6.63 -3.28 12.24
N SER A 19 -6.27 -2.56 13.28
CA SER A 19 -7.21 -2.09 14.28
C SER A 19 -7.42 -0.60 14.13
N ASP A 20 -8.66 -0.15 14.25
CA ASP A 20 -8.97 1.27 14.26
C ASP A 20 -9.09 1.79 15.70
N PRO A 21 -9.26 3.13 15.90
CA PRO A 21 -9.41 3.70 17.24
C PRO A 21 -10.62 3.19 18.02
N ALA A 22 -11.62 2.62 17.36
CA ALA A 22 -12.78 2.00 18.00
C ALA A 22 -12.50 0.53 18.38
N MET A 23 -11.27 0.06 18.19
CA MET A 23 -10.80 -1.31 18.50
C MET A 23 -11.47 -2.39 17.65
N GLU A 24 -12.00 -2.02 16.51
CA GLU A 24 -12.48 -2.98 15.52
C GLU A 24 -11.31 -3.45 14.64
N TRP A 25 -11.37 -4.72 14.26
CA TRP A 25 -10.37 -5.31 13.38
C TRP A 25 -10.89 -5.33 11.95
N HIS A 26 -10.10 -4.83 11.04
CA HIS A 26 -10.40 -4.83 9.61
C HIS A 26 -9.41 -5.74 8.88
N GLU A 27 -9.91 -6.40 7.85
CA GLU A 27 -9.08 -7.25 7.00
C GLU A 27 -8.98 -6.60 5.62
N ILE A 28 -7.75 -6.37 5.18
CA ILE A 28 -7.47 -5.70 3.91
C ILE A 28 -6.60 -6.64 3.07
N ASP A 29 -7.03 -6.84 1.82
CA ASP A 29 -6.24 -7.61 0.85
C ASP A 29 -4.91 -6.90 0.59
N LEU A 30 -3.83 -7.65 0.60
CA LEU A 30 -2.49 -7.10 0.38
C LEU A 30 -2.36 -6.46 -1.01
N ASN A 31 -3.04 -6.98 -2.04
CA ASN A 31 -3.06 -6.35 -3.36
C ASN A 31 -3.77 -5.00 -3.34
N ASP A 32 -4.84 -4.88 -2.57
CA ASP A 32 -5.54 -3.60 -2.43
C ASP A 32 -4.66 -2.57 -1.72
N LEU A 33 -3.90 -3.01 -0.72
CA LEU A 33 -2.95 -2.16 -0.03
C LEU A 33 -1.85 -1.68 -0.98
N LEU A 34 -1.31 -2.58 -1.79
CA LEU A 34 -0.33 -2.24 -2.82
C LEU A 34 -0.90 -1.24 -3.82
N GLY A 35 -2.14 -1.44 -4.27
CA GLY A 35 -2.82 -0.51 -5.18
C GLY A 35 -2.95 0.88 -4.57
N CYS A 36 -3.29 0.96 -3.29
CA CYS A 36 -3.37 2.22 -2.56
C CYS A 36 -2.01 2.93 -2.52
N ALA A 37 -0.94 2.19 -2.21
CA ALA A 37 0.41 2.75 -2.16
C ALA A 37 0.87 3.24 -3.54
N ARG A 38 0.56 2.50 -4.60
CA ARG A 38 0.88 2.91 -5.97
C ARG A 38 0.17 4.20 -6.38
N ARG A 39 -1.10 4.35 -6.02
CA ARG A 39 -1.86 5.57 -6.29
C ARG A 39 -1.26 6.76 -5.54
N GLU A 40 -0.87 6.56 -4.28
CA GLU A 40 -0.23 7.61 -3.50
C GLU A 40 1.11 8.02 -4.11
N LEU A 41 1.93 7.07 -4.54
CA LEU A 41 3.20 7.37 -5.21
C LEU A 41 2.97 8.19 -6.47
N ALA A 42 2.02 7.79 -7.31
CA ALA A 42 1.69 8.51 -8.54
C ALA A 42 1.22 9.93 -8.24
N LEU A 43 0.41 10.10 -7.19
CA LEU A 43 -0.06 11.41 -6.75
C LEU A 43 1.10 12.30 -6.34
N ARG A 44 2.03 11.79 -5.53
CA ARG A 44 3.22 12.55 -5.10
C ARG A 44 4.07 12.95 -6.29
N GLN A 45 4.34 12.03 -7.21
CA GLN A 45 5.14 12.30 -8.41
C GLN A 45 4.51 13.37 -9.29
N ARG A 46 3.19 13.50 -9.29
CA ARG A 46 2.47 14.49 -10.09
C ARG A 46 2.38 15.84 -9.37
N CYS A 47 2.10 15.84 -8.07
CA CYS A 47 1.79 17.05 -7.33
C CYS A 47 3.01 17.74 -6.71
N TYR A 48 3.99 16.98 -6.23
CA TYR A 48 5.13 17.55 -5.51
C TYR A 48 5.98 18.49 -6.38
N PRO A 49 6.28 18.17 -7.65
CA PRO A 49 7.00 19.11 -8.50
C PRO A 49 6.28 20.46 -8.65
N LYS A 50 4.95 20.44 -8.71
CA LYS A 50 4.16 21.67 -8.77
C LYS A 50 4.27 22.49 -7.49
N TRP A 51 4.27 21.82 -6.35
CA TRP A 51 4.40 22.50 -5.05
C TRP A 51 5.80 23.05 -4.83
N VAL A 52 6.82 22.35 -5.30
CA VAL A 52 8.18 22.86 -5.28
C VAL A 52 8.29 24.13 -6.15
N ALA A 53 7.72 24.11 -7.35
CA ALA A 53 7.71 25.26 -8.24
C ALA A 53 7.00 26.47 -7.62
N LYS A 54 5.95 26.24 -6.83
CA LYS A 54 5.23 27.30 -6.13
C LYS A 54 5.91 27.77 -4.85
N GLY A 55 6.96 27.08 -4.42
CA GLY A 55 7.66 27.41 -3.18
C GLY A 55 6.98 26.94 -1.90
N THR A 56 5.93 26.11 -2.01
CA THR A 56 5.21 25.59 -0.84
C THR A 56 5.85 24.31 -0.27
N MET A 57 6.80 23.72 -0.99
CA MET A 57 7.52 22.53 -0.57
C MET A 57 8.97 22.63 -1.02
N SER A 58 9.92 22.21 -0.18
CA SER A 58 11.33 22.19 -0.60
C SER A 58 11.58 20.99 -1.52
N GLU A 59 12.52 21.15 -2.45
CA GLU A 59 12.92 20.10 -3.37
C GLU A 59 13.44 18.87 -2.62
N THR A 60 14.27 19.09 -1.60
CA THR A 60 14.82 18.00 -0.77
C THR A 60 13.74 17.20 -0.10
N LYS A 61 12.74 17.87 0.47
CA LYS A 61 11.60 17.19 1.11
C LYS A 61 10.79 16.40 0.10
N ALA A 62 10.52 16.98 -1.07
CA ALA A 62 9.77 16.32 -2.12
C ALA A 62 10.47 15.03 -2.58
N GLU A 63 11.77 15.10 -2.85
CA GLU A 63 12.55 13.94 -3.26
C GLU A 63 12.54 12.85 -2.19
N LYS A 64 12.74 13.24 -0.93
CA LYS A 64 12.74 12.30 0.19
C LYS A 64 11.40 11.58 0.34
N GLU A 65 10.31 12.31 0.30
CA GLU A 65 8.98 11.73 0.49
C GLU A 65 8.54 10.87 -0.69
N ILE A 66 8.94 11.21 -1.90
CA ILE A 66 8.70 10.37 -3.08
C ILE A 66 9.52 9.07 -2.96
N ALA A 67 10.78 9.17 -2.57
CA ALA A 67 11.64 8.00 -2.38
C ALA A 67 11.11 7.08 -1.29
N GLN A 68 10.62 7.64 -0.19
CA GLN A 68 10.03 6.86 0.89
C GLN A 68 8.79 6.10 0.42
N MET A 69 7.93 6.75 -0.36
CA MET A 69 6.72 6.10 -0.86
C MET A 69 7.07 5.02 -1.89
N ARG A 70 8.09 5.25 -2.71
CA ARG A 70 8.59 4.23 -3.63
C ARG A 70 9.08 3.01 -2.87
N ALA A 71 9.79 3.21 -1.76
CA ALA A 71 10.26 2.12 -0.92
C ALA A 71 9.09 1.32 -0.31
N VAL A 72 8.02 2.00 0.08
CA VAL A 72 6.79 1.35 0.57
C VAL A 72 6.19 0.47 -0.53
N VAL A 73 6.08 0.98 -1.75
CA VAL A 73 5.56 0.21 -2.88
C VAL A 73 6.43 -1.03 -3.14
N ASP A 74 7.75 -0.86 -3.18
CA ASP A 74 8.68 -1.97 -3.42
C ASP A 74 8.57 -3.02 -2.32
N PHE A 75 8.45 -2.60 -1.07
CA PHE A 75 8.25 -3.51 0.05
C PHE A 75 6.96 -4.32 -0.10
N LEU A 76 5.87 -3.66 -0.46
CA LEU A 76 4.58 -4.33 -0.65
C LEU A 76 4.60 -5.29 -1.83
N ILE A 77 5.26 -4.93 -2.93
CA ILE A 77 5.46 -5.82 -4.07
C ILE A 77 6.19 -7.09 -3.62
N HIS A 78 7.24 -6.92 -2.83
CA HIS A 78 8.01 -8.05 -2.30
C HIS A 78 7.15 -8.95 -1.41
N CYS A 79 6.31 -8.36 -0.56
CA CYS A 79 5.40 -9.11 0.30
C CYS A 79 4.39 -9.91 -0.51
N VAL A 80 3.82 -9.33 -1.55
CA VAL A 80 2.88 -10.02 -2.44
C VAL A 80 3.56 -11.18 -3.13
N PHE A 81 4.75 -10.93 -3.68
CA PHE A 81 5.53 -11.97 -4.38
C PHE A 81 5.87 -13.15 -3.46
N LYS A 82 6.34 -12.86 -2.25
CA LYS A 82 6.66 -13.88 -1.25
C LYS A 82 5.45 -14.73 -0.90
N ALA A 83 4.31 -14.09 -0.71
CA ALA A 83 3.08 -14.77 -0.34
C ALA A 83 2.59 -15.70 -1.45
N ILE A 84 2.65 -15.25 -2.70
CA ILE A 84 2.27 -16.06 -3.86
C ILE A 84 3.21 -17.25 -4.01
N THR A 85 4.50 -17.04 -3.87
CA THR A 85 5.52 -18.08 -3.97
C THR A 85 5.33 -19.14 -2.88
N ARG A 86 5.05 -18.70 -1.64
CA ARG A 86 4.79 -19.61 -0.53
C ARG A 86 3.57 -20.49 -0.81
N ARG A 87 2.48 -19.89 -1.29
CA ARG A 87 1.27 -20.61 -1.63
C ARG A 87 1.50 -21.67 -2.72
N ALA A 88 2.25 -21.29 -3.76
CA ALA A 88 2.58 -22.22 -4.83
C ALA A 88 3.35 -23.44 -4.31
N LYS A 89 4.29 -23.22 -3.39
CA LYS A 89 5.06 -24.32 -2.78
C LYS A 89 4.20 -25.22 -1.91
N GLU A 90 3.24 -24.66 -1.19
CA GLU A 90 2.33 -25.43 -0.32
C GLU A 90 1.35 -26.27 -1.12
N GLN A 91 1.01 -25.86 -2.33
CA GLN A 91 0.07 -26.56 -3.20
C GLN A 91 0.76 -27.56 -4.14
N ALA A 92 2.07 -27.54 -4.21
CA ALA A 92 2.82 -28.41 -5.10
C ALA A 92 2.91 -29.86 -4.62
#